data_870322f19a45d8fdce1d20d7acb9e0a6
#
_entry.id   870322f19a45d8fdce1d20d7acb9e0a6
#
_cell.length_a   1.000
_cell.length_b   1.000
_cell.length_c   1.000
_cell.angle_alpha   90.00
_cell.angle_beta   90.00
_cell.angle_gamma   90.00
#
_symmetry.space_group_name_H-M   'P 1'
#
loop_
_entity.id
_entity.type
_entity.pdbx_description
1 polymer ?
#
loop_
_entity_poly.entity_id
_entity_poly.type
_entity_poly.pdbx_seq_one_letter_code
_entity_poly.pdbx_strand_id
1 'polypeptide(L)'
;MKNKLKASLLALTFFACADAHAQVLQRELGDYDLRLGTTPTRSMAQGLVQPSQGGTFQGGLDLTHDSGWYLGQWSPSMGIARDSRLELDSYSGFKRPFNDRFGYELGLIRYSHPGFSAEDSNEYYAGLTLLDSRFGAAVSQAPGRADSTLLMNLALQPFAMNVSMKYANHTLDDSVGYGDGRLVRVFNDWSLNLSRPWAGIDLNLSYSGSSLSGPQCVAYSGHNGYCEDFVMLKAERSLF
;
A
#
# COMPACT_ATOMS: atom_id res chain seq x y z
N MET A 1 15.21 -22.32 46.72
CA MET A 1 15.13 -20.91 46.28
C MET A 1 15.50 -20.65 44.81
N LYS A 2 16.14 -21.56 44.08
CA LYS A 2 16.58 -21.34 42.67
C LYS A 2 15.46 -21.42 41.60
N ASN A 3 14.31 -22.05 41.91
CA ASN A 3 13.23 -22.25 40.91
C ASN A 3 12.25 -21.09 40.81
N LYS A 4 12.17 -20.20 41.80
CA LYS A 4 11.30 -19.02 41.75
C LYS A 4 11.88 -17.89 40.91
N LEU A 5 13.18 -17.81 40.77
CA LEU A 5 13.86 -16.79 39.96
C LEU A 5 13.68 -17.02 38.45
N LYS A 6 13.62 -18.30 38.03
CA LYS A 6 13.43 -18.66 36.62
C LYS A 6 12.00 -18.39 36.12
N ALA A 7 11.00 -18.55 36.97
CA ALA A 7 9.61 -18.26 36.61
C ALA A 7 9.34 -16.75 36.46
N SER A 8 10.00 -15.91 37.28
CA SER A 8 9.87 -14.45 37.16
C SER A 8 10.56 -13.89 35.90
N LEU A 9 11.69 -14.50 35.49
CA LEU A 9 12.36 -14.06 34.26
C LEU A 9 11.55 -14.43 32.98
N LEU A 10 10.87 -15.59 32.99
CA LEU A 10 10.02 -16.02 31.88
C LEU A 10 8.76 -15.14 31.77
N ALA A 11 8.19 -14.71 32.88
CA ALA A 11 7.05 -13.79 32.90
C ALA A 11 7.43 -12.38 32.38
N LEU A 12 8.65 -11.90 32.64
CA LEU A 12 9.11 -10.60 32.14
C LEU A 12 9.35 -10.61 30.62
N THR A 13 9.79 -11.74 30.04
CA THR A 13 9.99 -11.84 28.59
C THR A 13 8.68 -11.92 27.81
N PHE A 14 7.59 -12.39 28.40
CA PHE A 14 6.26 -12.37 27.78
C PHE A 14 5.61 -10.98 27.75
N PHE A 15 5.97 -10.09 28.66
CA PHE A 15 5.48 -8.71 28.67
C PHE A 15 6.25 -7.75 27.73
N ALA A 16 7.41 -8.14 27.23
CA ALA A 16 8.22 -7.30 26.33
C ALA A 16 7.84 -7.47 24.85
N CYS A 17 6.90 -8.35 24.50
CA CYS A 17 6.29 -8.45 23.17
C CYS A 17 4.94 -7.74 23.10
N ALA A 18 4.69 -6.77 24.01
CA ALA A 18 3.53 -5.92 23.94
C ALA A 18 3.70 -4.89 22.83
N ASP A 19 3.00 -5.12 21.72
CA ASP A 19 2.27 -4.12 20.98
C ASP A 19 3.07 -3.02 20.30
N ALA A 20 3.70 -3.35 19.18
CA ALA A 20 3.89 -2.36 18.11
C ALA A 20 2.53 -2.08 17.45
N HIS A 21 1.60 -1.49 18.19
CA HIS A 21 0.42 -0.92 17.58
C HIS A 21 0.88 0.24 16.69
N ALA A 22 0.42 0.22 15.45
CA ALA A 22 0.53 1.36 14.56
C ALA A 22 -0.15 2.56 15.23
N GLN A 23 0.62 3.36 15.97
CA GLN A 23 0.09 4.56 16.61
C GLN A 23 -0.09 5.62 15.55
N VAL A 24 -1.33 5.93 15.22
CA VAL A 24 -1.67 7.10 14.44
C VAL A 24 -1.81 8.26 15.41
N LEU A 25 -0.87 9.19 15.37
CA LEU A 25 -1.02 10.48 16.05
C LEU A 25 -1.82 11.40 15.14
N GLN A 26 -3.01 11.79 15.57
CA GLN A 26 -3.85 12.78 14.87
C GLN A 26 -3.92 14.06 15.68
N ARG A 27 -3.76 15.21 15.01
CA ARG A 27 -3.87 16.53 15.62
C ARG A 27 -4.54 17.51 14.65
N GLU A 28 -5.60 18.15 15.12
CA GLU A 28 -6.23 19.27 14.43
C GLU A 28 -5.42 20.55 14.65
N LEU A 29 -5.13 21.27 13.59
CA LEU A 29 -4.38 22.52 13.56
C LEU A 29 -5.19 23.59 12.80
N GLY A 30 -6.30 24.06 13.41
CA GLY A 30 -7.26 24.93 12.73
C GLY A 30 -7.95 24.19 11.59
N ASP A 31 -7.87 24.71 10.37
CA ASP A 31 -8.47 24.14 9.16
C ASP A 31 -7.66 22.94 8.59
N TYR A 32 -6.62 22.53 9.31
CA TYR A 32 -5.75 21.40 8.93
C TYR A 32 -5.87 20.25 9.91
N ASP A 33 -5.89 19.03 9.38
CA ASP A 33 -5.76 17.80 10.13
C ASP A 33 -4.42 17.13 9.78
N LEU A 34 -3.53 17.05 10.78
CA LEU A 34 -2.24 16.38 10.68
C LEU A 34 -2.35 14.96 11.22
N ARG A 35 -1.86 13.99 10.47
CA ARG A 35 -1.72 12.59 10.88
C ARG A 35 -0.31 12.08 10.69
N LEU A 36 0.18 11.37 11.69
CA LEU A 36 1.43 10.65 11.68
C LEU A 36 1.13 9.17 11.96
N GLY A 37 1.64 8.27 11.16
CA GLY A 37 1.34 6.86 11.35
C GLY A 37 2.16 5.91 10.49
N THR A 38 1.86 4.65 10.65
CA THR A 38 2.51 3.54 9.92
C THR A 38 1.68 3.04 8.74
N THR A 39 0.60 3.74 8.41
CA THR A 39 -0.22 3.48 7.23
C THR A 39 -0.62 4.79 6.57
N PRO A 40 -0.56 4.92 5.23
CA PRO A 40 -1.07 6.11 4.52
C PRO A 40 -2.59 6.21 4.72
N THR A 41 -3.11 7.38 5.08
CA THR A 41 -4.39 7.42 5.81
C THR A 41 -5.62 7.86 5.04
N ARG A 42 -5.57 8.62 3.93
CA ARG A 42 -6.82 9.25 3.48
C ARG A 42 -7.09 9.35 1.99
N SER A 43 -6.13 9.10 1.16
CA SER A 43 -6.28 9.37 -0.26
C SER A 43 -6.34 8.09 -1.08
N MET A 44 -6.61 8.23 -2.35
CA MET A 44 -6.39 7.19 -3.35
C MET A 44 -4.93 6.73 -3.36
N ALA A 45 -4.00 7.62 -2.97
CA ALA A 45 -2.61 7.29 -2.68
C ALA A 45 -2.47 6.10 -1.73
N GLN A 46 -3.37 5.92 -0.78
CA GLN A 46 -3.38 4.73 0.10
C GLN A 46 -3.51 3.41 -0.68
N GLY A 47 -4.23 3.40 -1.79
CA GLY A 47 -4.38 2.21 -2.64
C GLY A 47 -3.21 2.02 -3.62
N LEU A 48 -2.46 3.07 -3.90
CA LEU A 48 -1.32 3.07 -4.81
C LEU A 48 -0.01 2.87 -4.06
N VAL A 49 0.18 3.61 -2.97
CA VAL A 49 1.34 3.48 -2.08
C VAL A 49 1.13 2.27 -1.19
N GLN A 50 1.84 1.20 -1.46
CA GLN A 50 1.73 -0.03 -0.69
C GLN A 50 2.80 -0.11 0.40
N PRO A 51 2.46 -0.63 1.59
CA PRO A 51 3.48 -0.97 2.57
C PRO A 51 4.41 -2.03 1.99
N SER A 52 5.72 -1.87 2.21
CA SER A 52 6.68 -2.86 1.75
C SER A 52 6.41 -4.21 2.44
N GLN A 53 6.53 -5.27 1.68
CA GLN A 53 6.44 -6.62 2.23
C GLN A 53 7.76 -6.97 2.93
N GLY A 54 7.71 -7.39 4.18
CA GLY A 54 8.85 -8.03 4.81
C GLY A 54 9.63 -7.22 5.85
N GLY A 55 8.96 -6.75 6.92
CA GLY A 55 9.65 -6.36 8.16
C GLY A 55 10.50 -5.10 8.10
N THR A 56 10.25 -4.24 7.14
CA THR A 56 10.90 -2.93 7.03
C THR A 56 10.20 -1.91 7.91
N PHE A 57 10.97 -1.00 8.51
CA PHE A 57 10.40 0.17 9.15
C PHE A 57 9.74 1.04 8.10
N GLN A 58 8.48 1.38 8.34
CA GLN A 58 7.65 2.19 7.46
C GLN A 58 6.92 3.26 8.26
N GLY A 59 6.59 4.36 7.61
CA GLY A 59 5.85 5.42 8.25
C GLY A 59 5.71 6.66 7.38
N GLY A 60 4.85 7.56 7.81
CA GLY A 60 4.60 8.77 7.05
C GLY A 60 3.76 9.79 7.79
N LEU A 61 3.50 10.87 7.10
CA LEU A 61 2.66 11.97 7.55
C LEU A 61 1.67 12.37 6.46
N ASP A 62 0.48 12.76 6.88
CA ASP A 62 -0.56 13.36 6.05
C ASP A 62 -0.99 14.69 6.64
N LEU A 63 -1.15 15.69 5.79
CA LEU A 63 -1.78 16.96 6.11
C LEU A 63 -2.98 17.17 5.17
N THR A 64 -4.16 17.31 5.73
CA THR A 64 -5.40 17.56 4.98
C THR A 64 -5.99 18.90 5.41
N HIS A 65 -6.42 19.70 4.45
CA HIS A 65 -7.11 20.95 4.67
C HIS A 65 -8.62 20.81 4.41
N ASP A 66 -9.47 21.53 5.12
CA ASP A 66 -10.93 21.46 5.02
C ASP A 66 -11.47 21.79 3.62
N SER A 67 -10.73 22.56 2.82
CA SER A 67 -11.08 22.82 1.41
C SER A 67 -10.98 21.58 0.50
N GLY A 68 -10.35 20.50 0.98
CA GLY A 68 -10.13 19.25 0.25
C GLY A 68 -8.70 19.05 -0.27
N TRP A 69 -7.82 20.05 -0.17
CA TRP A 69 -6.41 19.86 -0.47
C TRP A 69 -5.74 18.99 0.59
N TYR A 70 -4.87 18.11 0.14
CA TYR A 70 -4.01 17.32 1.00
C TYR A 70 -2.62 17.17 0.41
N LEU A 71 -1.68 16.93 1.30
CA LEU A 71 -0.31 16.55 0.97
C LEU A 71 0.19 15.55 2.00
N GLY A 72 1.09 14.71 1.61
CA GLY A 72 1.68 13.74 2.51
C GLY A 72 3.01 13.20 2.00
N GLN A 73 3.67 12.50 2.89
CA GLN A 73 4.88 11.75 2.60
C GLN A 73 4.80 10.41 3.30
N TRP A 74 5.08 9.38 2.55
CA TRP A 74 5.12 8.01 3.02
C TRP A 74 6.48 7.38 2.71
N SER A 75 6.97 6.56 3.60
CA SER A 75 8.14 5.72 3.37
C SER A 75 7.75 4.27 3.60
N PRO A 76 7.59 3.45 2.56
CA PRO A 76 7.36 2.02 2.68
C PRO A 76 8.61 1.30 3.18
N SER A 77 9.80 1.90 3.00
CA SER A 77 11.07 1.41 3.49
C SER A 77 11.97 2.57 3.91
N MET A 78 12.28 2.66 5.21
CA MET A 78 13.20 3.66 5.75
C MET A 78 14.68 3.30 5.58
N GLY A 79 15.02 2.22 4.87
CA GLY A 79 16.40 1.82 4.61
C GLY A 79 17.19 1.38 5.85
N ILE A 80 16.52 1.07 6.96
CA ILE A 80 17.17 0.74 8.24
C ILE A 80 17.57 -0.75 8.31
N ALA A 81 16.79 -1.63 7.67
CA ALA A 81 17.10 -3.05 7.64
C ALA A 81 18.25 -3.33 6.66
N ARG A 82 19.01 -4.41 6.93
CA ARG A 82 20.09 -4.86 6.05
C ARG A 82 19.46 -5.17 4.67
N ASP A 83 20.06 -4.64 3.60
CA ASP A 83 19.60 -4.79 2.22
C ASP A 83 18.27 -4.05 1.86
N SER A 84 17.71 -3.24 2.77
CA SER A 84 16.60 -2.36 2.45
C SER A 84 17.08 -1.02 1.90
N ARG A 85 16.39 -0.49 0.88
CA ARG A 85 16.65 0.84 0.32
C ARG A 85 15.63 1.83 0.88
N LEU A 86 16.05 3.08 1.03
CA LEU A 86 15.14 4.16 1.37
C LEU A 86 14.26 4.48 0.15
N GLU A 87 12.96 4.45 0.35
CA GLU A 87 11.95 4.90 -0.61
C GLU A 87 11.10 5.98 0.05
N LEU A 88 10.85 7.06 -0.68
CA LEU A 88 10.06 8.20 -0.23
C LEU A 88 8.98 8.50 -1.26
N ASP A 89 7.73 8.31 -0.87
CA ASP A 89 6.54 8.58 -1.68
C ASP A 89 5.93 9.89 -1.21
N SER A 90 6.18 10.96 -1.95
CA SER A 90 5.58 12.26 -1.68
C SER A 90 4.34 12.42 -2.54
N TYR A 91 3.20 12.73 -1.93
CA TYR A 91 1.95 12.86 -2.65
C TYR A 91 1.21 14.14 -2.28
N SER A 92 0.46 14.64 -3.24
CA SER A 92 -0.45 15.77 -3.06
C SER A 92 -1.67 15.62 -3.94
N GLY A 93 -2.78 16.20 -3.53
CA GLY A 93 -3.99 16.12 -4.32
C GLY A 93 -5.12 16.97 -3.76
N PHE A 94 -6.24 16.79 -4.38
CA PHE A 94 -7.47 17.46 -4.05
C PHE A 94 -8.62 16.45 -4.05
N LYS A 95 -9.36 16.38 -2.94
CA LYS A 95 -10.51 15.52 -2.77
C LYS A 95 -11.70 16.34 -2.33
N ARG A 96 -12.81 16.22 -3.04
CA ARG A 96 -14.02 16.97 -2.71
C ARG A 96 -15.29 16.13 -2.92
N PRO A 97 -16.22 16.10 -1.97
CA PRO A 97 -17.54 15.59 -2.20
C PRO A 97 -18.36 16.60 -3.04
N PHE A 98 -19.11 16.11 -4.02
CA PHE A 98 -20.18 16.88 -4.68
C PHE A 98 -21.44 16.88 -3.83
N ASN A 99 -21.72 15.73 -3.19
CA ASN A 99 -22.83 15.50 -2.28
C ASN A 99 -22.49 14.26 -1.41
N ASP A 100 -23.44 13.85 -0.54
CA ASP A 100 -23.26 12.71 0.38
C ASP A 100 -23.02 11.37 -0.32
N ARG A 101 -23.26 11.27 -1.63
CA ARG A 101 -23.13 10.02 -2.39
C ARG A 101 -22.01 10.04 -3.42
N PHE A 102 -21.58 11.23 -3.83
CA PHE A 102 -20.64 11.44 -4.91
C PHE A 102 -19.48 12.31 -4.48
N GLY A 103 -18.25 11.88 -4.80
CA GLY A 103 -17.06 12.68 -4.63
C GLY A 103 -16.03 12.36 -5.72
N TYR A 104 -15.03 13.21 -5.84
CA TYR A 104 -13.90 12.99 -6.73
C TYR A 104 -12.58 13.28 -6.03
N GLU A 105 -11.53 12.73 -6.57
CA GLU A 105 -10.16 12.91 -6.10
C GLU A 105 -9.22 12.97 -7.30
N LEU A 106 -8.29 13.91 -7.28
CA LEU A 106 -7.21 14.05 -8.25
C LEU A 106 -5.90 14.25 -7.50
N GLY A 107 -4.84 13.66 -7.96
CA GLY A 107 -3.55 13.84 -7.29
C GLY A 107 -2.36 13.32 -8.07
N LEU A 108 -1.21 13.49 -7.43
CA LEU A 108 0.10 13.14 -7.92
C LEU A 108 0.86 12.45 -6.80
N ILE A 109 1.59 11.39 -7.13
CA ILE A 109 2.58 10.74 -6.28
C ILE A 109 3.93 10.85 -6.98
N ARG A 110 4.96 11.21 -6.23
CA ARG A 110 6.35 11.09 -6.64
C ARG A 110 7.03 10.04 -5.79
N TYR A 111 7.44 8.96 -6.44
CA TYR A 111 8.29 7.92 -5.86
C TYR A 111 9.75 8.33 -6.02
N SER A 112 10.49 8.37 -4.93
CA SER A 112 11.89 8.81 -4.91
C SER A 112 12.75 7.79 -4.18
N HIS A 113 13.86 7.42 -4.80
CA HIS A 113 14.84 6.49 -4.26
C HIS A 113 16.17 7.21 -4.06
N PRO A 114 16.42 7.84 -2.89
CA PRO A 114 17.65 8.57 -2.61
C PRO A 114 18.90 7.71 -2.88
N GLY A 115 19.76 8.18 -3.79
CA GLY A 115 20.93 7.45 -4.26
C GLY A 115 20.70 6.57 -5.51
N PHE A 116 19.47 6.44 -6.00
CA PHE A 116 19.09 5.65 -7.18
C PHE A 116 18.05 6.39 -8.02
N SER A 117 18.34 7.61 -8.42
CA SER A 117 17.38 8.48 -9.14
C SER A 117 16.87 7.92 -10.47
N ALA A 118 17.52 6.89 -11.03
CA ALA A 118 17.02 6.18 -12.21
C ALA A 118 15.73 5.38 -11.93
N GLU A 119 15.41 5.12 -10.67
CA GLU A 119 14.18 4.44 -10.23
C GLU A 119 13.05 5.44 -9.87
N ASP A 120 13.34 6.74 -9.86
CA ASP A 120 12.35 7.78 -9.56
C ASP A 120 11.24 7.81 -10.61
N SER A 121 10.00 7.94 -10.15
CA SER A 121 8.83 8.01 -11.03
C SER A 121 7.78 8.98 -10.50
N ASN A 122 6.89 9.41 -11.39
CA ASN A 122 5.73 10.21 -11.03
C ASN A 122 4.47 9.45 -11.47
N GLU A 123 3.47 9.43 -10.63
CA GLU A 123 2.18 8.81 -10.88
C GLU A 123 1.06 9.83 -10.71
N TYR A 124 0.24 9.99 -11.72
CA TYR A 124 -0.95 10.83 -11.69
C TYR A 124 -2.17 9.96 -11.51
N TYR A 125 -3.06 10.33 -10.62
CA TYR A 125 -4.26 9.55 -10.36
C TYR A 125 -5.51 10.39 -10.33
N ALA A 126 -6.62 9.75 -10.69
CA ALA A 126 -7.96 10.29 -10.63
C ALA A 126 -8.91 9.24 -10.08
N GLY A 127 -9.88 9.67 -9.29
CA GLY A 127 -10.84 8.77 -8.71
C GLY A 127 -12.20 9.38 -8.44
N LEU A 128 -13.15 8.48 -8.31
CA LEU A 128 -14.53 8.76 -7.97
C LEU A 128 -14.91 7.97 -6.73
N THR A 129 -15.61 8.62 -5.82
CA THR A 129 -16.34 7.97 -4.73
C THR A 129 -17.81 7.95 -5.08
N LEU A 130 -18.42 6.78 -5.04
CA LEU A 130 -19.85 6.57 -5.24
C LEU A 130 -20.38 5.80 -4.04
N LEU A 131 -21.23 6.44 -3.23
CA LEU A 131 -21.61 5.94 -1.92
C LEU A 131 -20.32 5.70 -1.09
N ASP A 132 -20.14 4.52 -0.52
CA ASP A 132 -18.93 4.15 0.24
C ASP A 132 -17.88 3.45 -0.62
N SER A 133 -18.11 3.33 -1.92
CA SER A 133 -17.19 2.65 -2.86
C SER A 133 -16.33 3.65 -3.61
N ARG A 134 -15.08 3.24 -3.92
CA ARG A 134 -14.12 4.07 -4.65
C ARG A 134 -13.67 3.38 -5.93
N PHE A 135 -13.54 4.17 -6.99
CA PHE A 135 -13.04 3.75 -8.28
C PHE A 135 -11.94 4.71 -8.70
N GLY A 136 -10.84 4.21 -9.19
CA GLY A 136 -9.74 5.06 -9.58
C GLY A 136 -8.89 4.49 -10.70
N ALA A 137 -8.19 5.40 -11.35
CA ALA A 137 -7.18 5.10 -12.34
C ALA A 137 -5.93 5.93 -12.06
N ALA A 138 -4.78 5.36 -12.33
CA ALA A 138 -3.50 6.04 -12.23
C ALA A 138 -2.65 5.73 -13.45
N VAL A 139 -1.78 6.66 -13.81
CA VAL A 139 -0.77 6.50 -14.86
C VAL A 139 0.57 6.97 -14.32
N SER A 140 1.60 6.17 -14.51
CA SER A 140 2.94 6.44 -14.06
C SER A 140 3.92 6.43 -15.23
N GLN A 141 4.91 7.30 -15.16
CA GLN A 141 6.04 7.32 -16.07
C GLN A 141 7.34 7.27 -15.30
N ALA A 142 8.14 6.27 -15.58
CA ALA A 142 9.51 6.11 -15.11
C ALA A 142 10.45 5.98 -16.32
N PRO A 143 11.76 6.18 -16.17
CA PRO A 143 12.71 5.92 -17.25
C PRO A 143 12.58 4.47 -17.76
N GLY A 144 12.30 4.33 -19.05
CA GLY A 144 12.17 3.02 -19.71
C GLY A 144 10.85 2.26 -19.45
N ARG A 145 9.88 2.87 -18.73
CA ARG A 145 8.62 2.20 -18.40
C ARG A 145 7.45 3.18 -18.25
N ALA A 146 6.30 2.77 -18.75
CA ALA A 146 5.01 3.41 -18.46
C ALA A 146 4.05 2.40 -17.84
N ASP A 147 3.38 2.81 -16.77
CA ASP A 147 2.44 1.97 -16.06
C ASP A 147 1.04 2.62 -16.04
N SER A 148 0.01 1.78 -16.08
CA SER A 148 -1.36 2.22 -15.84
C SER A 148 -2.04 1.28 -14.84
N THR A 149 -2.73 1.86 -13.86
CA THR A 149 -3.35 1.11 -12.77
C THR A 149 -4.83 1.45 -12.66
N LEU A 150 -5.66 0.45 -12.51
CA LEU A 150 -7.06 0.58 -12.15
C LEU A 150 -7.26 0.08 -10.73
N LEU A 151 -8.02 0.83 -9.94
CA LEU A 151 -8.32 0.55 -8.53
C LEU A 151 -9.82 0.56 -8.32
N MET A 152 -10.29 -0.38 -7.52
CA MET A 152 -11.67 -0.43 -7.06
C MET A 152 -11.71 -0.91 -5.61
N ASN A 153 -12.41 -0.15 -4.76
CA ASN A 153 -12.70 -0.52 -3.38
C ASN A 153 -14.21 -0.45 -3.18
N LEU A 154 -14.82 -1.59 -2.97
CA LEU A 154 -16.27 -1.73 -2.75
C LEU A 154 -16.54 -1.99 -1.28
N ALA A 155 -17.39 -1.16 -0.67
CA ALA A 155 -17.95 -1.40 0.65
C ALA A 155 -19.29 -2.13 0.50
N LEU A 156 -19.32 -3.42 0.75
CA LEU A 156 -20.51 -4.26 0.69
C LEU A 156 -21.19 -4.28 2.06
N GLN A 157 -21.86 -3.17 2.41
CA GLN A 157 -22.50 -2.95 3.72
C GLN A 157 -23.39 -4.10 4.20
N PRO A 158 -24.25 -4.73 3.36
CA PRO A 158 -25.13 -5.82 3.81
C PRO A 158 -24.35 -7.04 4.32
N PHE A 159 -23.11 -7.21 3.88
CA PHE A 159 -22.26 -8.36 4.23
C PHE A 159 -21.16 -7.97 5.23
N ALA A 160 -21.09 -6.70 5.66
CA ALA A 160 -19.97 -6.14 6.41
C ALA A 160 -18.60 -6.53 5.79
N MET A 161 -18.50 -6.43 4.47
CA MET A 161 -17.35 -6.90 3.70
C MET A 161 -16.82 -5.77 2.81
N ASN A 162 -15.50 -5.66 2.75
CA ASN A 162 -14.83 -4.80 1.78
C ASN A 162 -14.13 -5.64 0.73
N VAL A 163 -14.25 -5.22 -0.52
CA VAL A 163 -13.59 -5.84 -1.68
C VAL A 163 -12.68 -4.80 -2.32
N SER A 164 -11.39 -5.08 -2.35
CA SER A 164 -10.41 -4.24 -3.04
C SER A 164 -9.86 -4.99 -4.24
N MET A 165 -9.85 -4.35 -5.41
CA MET A 165 -9.26 -4.89 -6.63
C MET A 165 -8.26 -3.88 -7.18
N LYS A 166 -7.15 -4.39 -7.67
CA LYS A 166 -6.13 -3.63 -8.39
C LYS A 166 -5.77 -4.41 -9.65
N TYR A 167 -5.66 -3.70 -10.76
CA TYR A 167 -5.14 -4.22 -12.01
C TYR A 167 -4.13 -3.21 -12.56
N ALA A 168 -2.93 -3.65 -12.84
CA ALA A 168 -1.86 -2.82 -13.39
C ALA A 168 -1.38 -3.39 -14.73
N ASN A 169 -1.19 -2.52 -15.69
CA ASN A 169 -0.53 -2.81 -16.96
C ASN A 169 0.80 -2.08 -16.98
N HIS A 170 1.84 -2.80 -17.30
CA HIS A 170 3.22 -2.32 -17.40
C HIS A 170 3.71 -2.43 -18.83
N THR A 171 4.20 -1.32 -19.38
CA THR A 171 4.76 -1.25 -20.74
C THR A 171 6.21 -0.78 -20.65
N LEU A 172 7.13 -1.60 -21.14
CA LEU A 172 8.56 -1.30 -21.23
C LEU A 172 8.84 -0.62 -22.57
N ASP A 173 9.75 0.35 -22.58
CA ASP A 173 10.20 1.00 -23.82
C ASP A 173 10.93 0.00 -24.70
N ASP A 174 11.82 -0.81 -24.09
CA ASP A 174 12.54 -1.89 -24.74
C ASP A 174 12.06 -3.26 -24.26
N SER A 175 12.06 -4.23 -25.17
CA SER A 175 11.77 -5.62 -24.82
C SER A 175 12.94 -6.23 -24.03
N VAL A 176 12.64 -6.84 -22.89
CA VAL A 176 13.62 -7.49 -22.01
C VAL A 176 13.56 -9.01 -22.18
N GLY A 177 14.73 -9.62 -22.41
CA GLY A 177 14.86 -11.07 -22.53
C GLY A 177 15.20 -11.74 -21.20
N TYR A 178 14.54 -12.84 -20.88
CA TYR A 178 14.67 -13.51 -19.59
C TYR A 178 15.25 -14.92 -19.67
N GLY A 179 16.26 -15.11 -20.49
CA GLY A 179 17.03 -16.36 -20.51
C GLY A 179 16.32 -17.59 -21.10
N ASP A 180 15.01 -17.57 -21.29
CA ASP A 180 14.19 -18.58 -21.93
C ASP A 180 13.92 -18.30 -23.41
N GLY A 181 14.56 -17.24 -23.95
CA GLY A 181 14.40 -16.80 -25.34
C GLY A 181 13.14 -15.96 -25.58
N ARG A 182 12.31 -15.72 -24.58
CA ARG A 182 11.13 -14.86 -24.68
C ARG A 182 11.51 -13.42 -24.40
N LEU A 183 10.93 -12.51 -25.19
CA LEU A 183 11.02 -11.08 -24.99
C LEU A 183 9.71 -10.56 -24.40
N VAL A 184 9.78 -9.86 -23.29
CA VAL A 184 8.61 -9.24 -22.64
C VAL A 184 8.72 -7.73 -22.83
N ARG A 185 7.68 -7.12 -23.35
CA ARG A 185 7.51 -5.67 -23.43
C ARG A 185 6.29 -5.18 -22.67
N VAL A 186 5.26 -6.01 -22.56
CA VAL A 186 4.02 -5.69 -21.85
C VAL A 186 3.68 -6.83 -20.93
N PHE A 187 3.34 -6.52 -19.68
CA PHE A 187 2.82 -7.48 -18.72
C PHE A 187 1.78 -6.84 -17.80
N ASN A 188 1.01 -7.66 -17.10
CA ASN A 188 -0.04 -7.21 -16.24
C ASN A 188 0.06 -7.87 -14.87
N ASP A 189 -0.30 -7.12 -13.84
CA ASP A 189 -0.44 -7.58 -12.47
C ASP A 189 -1.87 -7.33 -11.98
N TRP A 190 -2.37 -8.22 -11.13
CA TRP A 190 -3.67 -8.05 -10.51
C TRP A 190 -3.66 -8.49 -9.05
N SER A 191 -4.53 -7.91 -8.28
CA SER A 191 -4.81 -8.36 -6.92
C SER A 191 -6.28 -8.17 -6.58
N LEU A 192 -6.78 -9.08 -5.77
CA LEU A 192 -8.10 -9.07 -5.16
C LEU A 192 -7.93 -9.28 -3.67
N ASN A 193 -8.51 -8.42 -2.86
CA ASN A 193 -8.53 -8.55 -1.41
C ASN A 193 -9.98 -8.49 -0.93
N LEU A 194 -10.36 -9.48 -0.12
CA LEU A 194 -11.64 -9.55 0.56
C LEU A 194 -11.38 -9.42 2.06
N SER A 195 -11.94 -8.40 2.69
CA SER A 195 -11.81 -8.22 4.12
C SER A 195 -13.17 -8.19 4.81
N ARG A 196 -13.27 -8.89 5.95
CA ARG A 196 -14.49 -8.97 6.74
C ARG A 196 -14.18 -9.10 8.22
N PRO A 197 -14.76 -8.25 9.08
CA PRO A 197 -14.75 -8.49 10.51
C PRO A 197 -15.66 -9.70 10.85
N TRP A 198 -15.13 -10.63 11.62
CA TRP A 198 -15.88 -11.80 12.08
C TRP A 198 -15.48 -12.19 13.49
N ALA A 199 -16.44 -12.16 14.44
CA ALA A 199 -16.24 -12.53 15.83
C ALA A 199 -15.07 -11.80 16.53
N GLY A 200 -14.86 -10.50 16.24
CA GLY A 200 -13.77 -9.69 16.78
C GLY A 200 -12.39 -9.99 16.14
N ILE A 201 -12.38 -10.65 15.00
CA ILE A 201 -11.20 -10.92 14.18
C ILE A 201 -11.44 -10.29 12.81
N ASP A 202 -10.44 -9.62 12.26
CA ASP A 202 -10.45 -9.15 10.88
C ASP A 202 -9.86 -10.23 9.97
N LEU A 203 -10.72 -10.83 9.16
CA LEU A 203 -10.34 -11.83 8.17
C LEU A 203 -10.03 -11.13 6.85
N ASN A 204 -8.86 -11.42 6.29
CA ASN A 204 -8.40 -10.91 5.00
C ASN A 204 -8.00 -12.09 4.10
N LEU A 205 -8.70 -12.25 2.98
CA LEU A 205 -8.35 -13.17 1.92
C LEU A 205 -7.81 -12.37 0.74
N SER A 206 -6.56 -12.60 0.39
CA SER A 206 -5.90 -11.95 -0.73
C SER A 206 -5.56 -12.96 -1.82
N TYR A 207 -5.80 -12.59 -3.06
CA TYR A 207 -5.32 -13.27 -4.25
C TYR A 207 -4.55 -12.27 -5.11
N SER A 208 -3.39 -12.63 -5.59
CA SER A 208 -2.60 -11.82 -6.51
C SER A 208 -1.95 -12.70 -7.56
N GLY A 209 -1.68 -12.12 -8.73
CA GLY A 209 -1.04 -12.80 -9.83
C GLY A 209 -0.46 -11.82 -10.85
N SER A 210 0.28 -12.38 -11.81
CA SER A 210 0.89 -11.66 -12.90
C SER A 210 0.78 -12.45 -14.20
N SER A 211 0.85 -11.76 -15.32
CA SER A 211 1.00 -12.39 -16.64
C SER A 211 2.44 -12.90 -16.91
N LEU A 212 3.38 -12.55 -16.04
CA LEU A 212 4.76 -13.07 -16.05
C LEU A 212 4.79 -14.45 -15.35
N SER A 213 5.69 -15.31 -15.77
CA SER A 213 5.87 -16.65 -15.18
C SER A 213 7.33 -17.07 -15.14
N GLY A 214 7.70 -17.90 -14.18
CA GLY A 214 9.02 -18.51 -14.07
C GLY A 214 10.16 -17.49 -13.90
N PRO A 215 11.27 -17.59 -14.65
CA PRO A 215 12.43 -16.69 -14.53
C PRO A 215 12.12 -15.20 -14.78
N GLN A 216 11.10 -14.91 -15.57
CA GLN A 216 10.63 -13.55 -15.86
C GLN A 216 10.10 -12.87 -14.59
N CYS A 217 9.54 -13.64 -13.71
CA CYS A 217 8.99 -13.24 -12.44
C CYS A 217 10.04 -12.74 -11.47
N VAL A 218 11.16 -13.44 -11.37
CA VAL A 218 12.26 -13.10 -10.44
C VAL A 218 12.96 -11.79 -10.81
N ALA A 219 13.00 -11.49 -12.11
CA ALA A 219 13.67 -10.29 -12.60
C ALA A 219 12.83 -9.01 -12.46
N TYR A 220 11.51 -9.15 -12.23
CA TYR A 220 10.56 -8.05 -12.23
C TYR A 220 9.69 -8.09 -10.97
N SER A 221 10.29 -7.88 -9.81
CA SER A 221 9.55 -7.67 -8.57
C SER A 221 9.00 -6.24 -8.52
N GLY A 222 8.09 -5.91 -9.45
CA GLY A 222 7.27 -4.73 -9.35
C GLY A 222 6.38 -4.79 -8.09
N HIS A 223 5.24 -4.17 -8.09
CA HIS A 223 4.33 -4.10 -6.93
C HIS A 223 3.80 -5.46 -6.42
N ASN A 224 4.09 -6.54 -7.10
CA ASN A 224 3.78 -7.90 -6.68
C ASN A 224 5.09 -8.67 -6.41
N GLY A 225 5.50 -8.73 -5.16
CA GLY A 225 6.65 -9.54 -4.73
C GLY A 225 6.45 -11.05 -4.97
N TYR A 226 5.24 -11.44 -5.37
CA TYR A 226 4.85 -12.78 -5.78
C TYR A 226 4.28 -12.69 -7.20
N CYS A 227 5.15 -12.77 -8.17
CA CYS A 227 4.81 -12.78 -9.57
C CYS A 227 4.01 -14.04 -9.99
N GLU A 228 4.07 -15.11 -9.22
CA GLU A 228 3.21 -16.29 -9.36
C GLU A 228 1.87 -16.06 -8.65
N ASP A 229 0.84 -16.74 -9.12
CA ASP A 229 -0.47 -16.72 -8.48
C ASP A 229 -0.35 -17.08 -6.99
N PHE A 230 -0.76 -16.19 -6.13
CA PHE A 230 -0.62 -16.36 -4.69
C PHE A 230 -1.95 -16.09 -3.97
N VAL A 231 -2.30 -17.01 -3.08
CA VAL A 231 -3.46 -16.87 -2.19
C VAL A 231 -2.98 -16.80 -0.75
N MET A 232 -3.40 -15.78 -0.02
CA MET A 232 -3.08 -15.60 1.38
C MET A 232 -4.35 -15.38 2.19
N LEU A 233 -4.49 -16.12 3.29
CA LEU A 233 -5.49 -15.86 4.32
C LEU A 233 -4.80 -15.31 5.56
N LYS A 234 -5.20 -14.12 5.99
CA LYS A 234 -4.71 -13.45 7.19
C LYS A 234 -5.87 -13.26 8.16
N ALA A 235 -5.63 -13.53 9.42
CA ALA A 235 -6.57 -13.26 10.51
C ALA A 235 -5.87 -12.38 11.54
N GLU A 236 -6.42 -11.21 11.82
CA GLU A 236 -5.88 -10.23 12.76
C GLU A 236 -6.92 -9.93 13.83
N ARG A 237 -6.49 -9.89 15.08
CA ARG A 237 -7.34 -9.49 16.18
C ARG A 237 -6.76 -8.24 16.81
N SER A 238 -7.57 -7.17 16.87
CA SER A 238 -7.27 -6.06 17.76
C SER A 238 -7.44 -6.53 19.21
N LEU A 239 -6.42 -6.38 20.02
CA LEU A 239 -6.45 -6.78 21.44
C LEU A 239 -6.99 -5.67 22.37
N PHE A 240 -7.31 -4.49 21.78
CA PHE A 240 -7.85 -3.32 22.52
C PHE A 240 -8.89 -2.61 21.67
#